data_85761aa7201802a453544dc3ab7159cb
#
_entry.id   85761aa7201802a453544dc3ab7159cb
#
_cell.length_a   1.000
_cell.length_b   1.000
_cell.length_c   1.000
_cell.angle_alpha   90.00
_cell.angle_beta   90.00
_cell.angle_gamma   90.00
#
_symmetry.space_group_name_H-M   'P 1'
#
loop_
_entity.id
_entity.type
_entity.pdbx_description
1 polymer ?
#
loop_
_entity_poly.entity_id
_entity_poly.type
_entity_poly.pdbx_seq_one_letter_code
_entity_poly.pdbx_strand_id
1 'polypeptide(L)'
;MRGWRQGTPAERESLACLAERSSRPHRSPAQVPAEEAARICELRERTGWSPRRLADEPEITRPHSTVHQVLRRGGCSRRPAPERPAIVRYEWPCPANLLHMDIKKFGKFTEPGHAVTGDRTKRSRRVGWEYCHSIVDDCSRLAYSELHDDERADTVTAFTQRALDFFLEHGIAAERLMTDNAFAYINSRSLRELLHHRAIAHLRTRPYTPRTNGKVERYQQTLQREWAYALEYASSEARRASLPHWVHHYNQRRTHSALGNRTPLTRVREVTGLDT
;
A
#
# COMPACT_ATOMS: atom_id res chain seq x y z
N MET A 1 -34.70 29.34 21.58
CA MET A 1 -35.51 29.58 22.80
C MET A 1 -36.95 29.04 22.73
N ARG A 2 -37.44 28.48 21.62
CA ARG A 2 -38.82 27.92 21.54
C ARG A 2 -39.01 26.65 22.41
N GLY A 3 -38.00 25.79 22.55
CA GLY A 3 -38.12 24.54 23.33
C GLY A 3 -38.30 24.74 24.82
N TRP A 4 -37.67 25.78 25.40
CA TRP A 4 -37.76 26.06 26.84
C TRP A 4 -39.17 26.48 27.27
N ARG A 5 -39.92 27.18 26.40
CA ARG A 5 -41.33 27.62 26.70
C ARG A 5 -42.32 26.46 26.62
N GLN A 6 -42.01 25.36 25.97
CA GLN A 6 -42.90 24.21 25.78
C GLN A 6 -42.66 23.07 26.79
N GLY A 7 -41.60 23.17 27.62
CA GLY A 7 -41.30 22.14 28.62
C GLY A 7 -42.21 22.25 29.85
N THR A 8 -42.49 21.11 30.48
CA THR A 8 -43.10 21.05 31.81
C THR A 8 -42.18 21.67 32.86
N PRO A 9 -42.67 22.07 34.06
CA PRO A 9 -41.81 22.59 35.12
C PRO A 9 -40.64 21.68 35.45
N ALA A 10 -40.84 20.36 35.56
CA ALA A 10 -39.80 19.39 35.86
C ALA A 10 -38.78 19.26 34.69
N GLU A 11 -39.21 19.33 33.44
CA GLU A 11 -38.29 19.33 32.28
C GLU A 11 -37.45 20.62 32.18
N ARG A 12 -37.99 21.76 32.67
CA ARG A 12 -37.23 23.02 32.74
C ARG A 12 -36.17 23.00 33.82
N GLU A 13 -36.47 22.41 34.98
CA GLU A 13 -35.47 22.23 36.06
C GLU A 13 -34.33 21.31 35.63
N SER A 14 -34.65 20.21 34.92
CA SER A 14 -33.64 19.28 34.43
C SER A 14 -32.99 19.72 33.11
N LEU A 15 -33.41 20.86 32.53
CA LEU A 15 -32.98 21.33 31.19
C LEU A 15 -33.33 20.33 30.05
N ALA A 16 -34.10 19.30 30.32
CA ALA A 16 -34.48 18.30 29.33
C ALA A 16 -35.31 18.89 28.16
N CYS A 17 -36.02 20.02 28.41
CA CYS A 17 -36.75 20.75 27.37
C CYS A 17 -35.83 21.41 26.32
N LEU A 18 -34.51 21.53 26.59
CA LEU A 18 -33.52 22.07 25.67
C LEU A 18 -32.88 20.99 24.81
N ALA A 19 -33.12 19.71 25.11
CA ALA A 19 -32.63 18.62 24.28
C ALA A 19 -33.23 18.73 22.87
N GLU A 20 -32.36 18.56 21.86
CA GLU A 20 -32.81 18.53 20.46
C GLU A 20 -33.80 17.41 20.22
N ARG A 21 -35.01 17.80 19.83
CA ARG A 21 -36.06 16.86 19.41
C ARG A 21 -35.97 16.70 17.90
N SER A 22 -36.10 15.45 17.43
CA SER A 22 -36.19 15.18 16.01
C SER A 22 -37.28 16.01 15.34
N SER A 23 -36.89 16.78 14.33
CA SER A 23 -37.86 17.54 13.49
C SER A 23 -38.50 16.67 12.41
N ARG A 24 -38.25 15.36 12.42
CA ARG A 24 -38.76 14.42 11.43
C ARG A 24 -40.28 14.29 11.58
N PRO A 25 -41.05 14.41 10.49
CA PRO A 25 -42.50 14.22 10.54
C PRO A 25 -42.84 12.78 10.96
N HIS A 26 -43.83 12.64 11.82
CA HIS A 26 -44.35 11.35 12.32
C HIS A 26 -44.97 10.49 11.22
N ARG A 27 -45.48 11.11 10.15
CA ARG A 27 -46.00 10.45 8.95
C ARG A 27 -45.32 11.03 7.71
N SER A 28 -44.84 10.16 6.84
CA SER A 28 -44.31 10.51 5.55
C SER A 28 -45.06 9.74 4.46
N PRO A 29 -45.94 10.42 3.66
CA PRO A 29 -46.71 9.74 2.61
C PRO A 29 -45.83 9.04 1.55
N ALA A 30 -44.62 9.51 1.37
CA ALA A 30 -43.64 8.95 0.43
C ALA A 30 -42.73 7.85 1.06
N GLN A 31 -43.05 7.42 2.29
CA GLN A 31 -42.23 6.37 2.92
C GLN A 31 -42.48 5.03 2.23
N VAL A 32 -41.38 4.35 1.90
CA VAL A 32 -41.42 3.00 1.33
C VAL A 32 -42.06 2.06 2.37
N PRO A 33 -43.06 1.25 2.01
CA PRO A 33 -43.67 0.26 2.89
C PRO A 33 -42.61 -0.70 3.46
N ALA A 34 -42.83 -1.16 4.69
CA ALA A 34 -41.87 -2.02 5.38
C ALA A 34 -41.59 -3.33 4.60
N GLU A 35 -42.63 -3.91 4.02
CA GLU A 35 -42.51 -5.13 3.20
C GLU A 35 -41.69 -4.91 1.95
N GLU A 36 -41.88 -3.79 1.24
CA GLU A 36 -41.09 -3.44 0.07
C GLU A 36 -39.62 -3.17 0.45
N ALA A 37 -39.43 -2.49 1.58
CA ALA A 37 -38.06 -2.24 2.10
C ALA A 37 -37.34 -3.54 2.48
N ALA A 38 -38.01 -4.47 3.13
CA ALA A 38 -37.47 -5.78 3.46
C ALA A 38 -37.09 -6.57 2.20
N ARG A 39 -37.95 -6.59 1.20
CA ARG A 39 -37.70 -7.25 -0.10
C ARG A 39 -36.47 -6.67 -0.80
N ILE A 40 -36.31 -5.36 -0.81
CA ILE A 40 -35.14 -4.69 -1.40
C ILE A 40 -33.87 -5.12 -0.65
N CYS A 41 -33.87 -5.17 0.68
CA CYS A 41 -32.76 -5.61 1.48
C CYS A 41 -32.40 -7.09 1.22
N GLU A 42 -33.41 -7.97 1.22
CA GLU A 42 -33.23 -9.40 0.93
C GLU A 42 -32.62 -9.63 -0.46
N LEU A 43 -33.17 -8.94 -1.48
CA LEU A 43 -32.60 -9.03 -2.84
C LEU A 43 -31.14 -8.54 -2.90
N ARG A 44 -30.81 -7.49 -2.14
CA ARG A 44 -29.45 -6.97 -2.00
C ARG A 44 -28.51 -8.00 -1.39
N GLU A 45 -28.90 -8.65 -0.30
CA GLU A 45 -28.11 -9.66 0.38
C GLU A 45 -27.85 -10.88 -0.50
N ARG A 46 -28.90 -11.36 -1.17
CA ARG A 46 -28.84 -12.51 -2.07
C ARG A 46 -27.97 -12.26 -3.30
N THR A 47 -28.11 -11.09 -3.94
CA THR A 47 -27.47 -10.82 -5.24
C THR A 47 -26.19 -9.97 -5.15
N GLY A 48 -26.06 -9.20 -4.09
CA GLY A 48 -25.01 -8.21 -3.95
C GLY A 48 -25.07 -7.06 -4.98
N TRP A 49 -26.17 -6.89 -5.71
CA TRP A 49 -26.32 -5.88 -6.76
C TRP A 49 -26.30 -4.46 -6.23
N SER A 50 -25.80 -3.51 -7.03
CA SER A 50 -25.82 -2.09 -6.67
C SER A 50 -27.25 -1.55 -6.56
N PRO A 51 -27.49 -0.43 -5.83
CA PRO A 51 -28.81 0.20 -5.75
C PRO A 51 -29.41 0.53 -7.13
N ARG A 52 -28.55 0.88 -8.09
CA ARG A 52 -28.97 1.18 -9.48
C ARG A 52 -29.45 -0.08 -10.17
N ARG A 53 -28.70 -1.18 -10.06
CA ARG A 53 -29.08 -2.46 -10.65
C ARG A 53 -30.35 -3.03 -10.02
N LEU A 54 -30.53 -2.85 -8.71
CA LEU A 54 -31.76 -3.25 -8.02
C LEU A 54 -32.99 -2.46 -8.49
N ALA A 55 -32.82 -1.16 -8.78
CA ALA A 55 -33.90 -0.33 -9.28
C ALA A 55 -34.34 -0.69 -10.72
N ASP A 56 -33.48 -1.42 -11.47
CA ASP A 56 -33.81 -1.92 -12.82
C ASP A 56 -34.65 -3.21 -12.79
N GLU A 57 -34.88 -3.83 -11.61
CA GLU A 57 -35.69 -5.01 -11.49
C GLU A 57 -37.18 -4.71 -11.61
N PRO A 58 -37.94 -5.51 -12.39
CA PRO A 58 -39.36 -5.23 -12.65
C PRO A 58 -40.26 -5.13 -11.39
N GLU A 59 -39.84 -5.80 -10.33
CA GLU A 59 -40.57 -5.82 -9.06
C GLU A 59 -40.31 -4.57 -8.19
N ILE A 60 -39.30 -3.76 -8.53
CA ILE A 60 -38.93 -2.57 -7.77
C ILE A 60 -39.28 -1.33 -8.58
N THR A 61 -40.37 -0.67 -8.20
CA THR A 61 -40.89 0.53 -8.90
C THR A 61 -40.23 1.84 -8.38
N ARG A 62 -39.18 1.75 -7.60
CA ARG A 62 -38.55 2.90 -6.92
C ARG A 62 -37.28 3.36 -7.63
N PRO A 63 -37.07 4.70 -7.69
CA PRO A 63 -35.81 5.24 -8.19
C PRO A 63 -34.63 4.72 -7.39
N HIS A 64 -33.45 4.59 -8.02
CA HIS A 64 -32.24 4.10 -7.40
C HIS A 64 -31.81 4.90 -6.14
N SER A 65 -32.12 6.20 -6.07
CA SER A 65 -31.88 7.03 -4.89
C SER A 65 -32.71 6.59 -3.69
N THR A 66 -33.99 6.22 -3.92
CA THR A 66 -34.86 5.68 -2.89
C THR A 66 -34.38 4.29 -2.46
N VAL A 67 -34.05 3.42 -3.40
CA VAL A 67 -33.46 2.09 -3.12
C VAL A 67 -32.20 2.24 -2.26
N HIS A 68 -31.31 3.16 -2.60
CA HIS A 68 -30.10 3.43 -1.80
C HIS A 68 -30.45 3.87 -0.37
N GLN A 69 -31.45 4.73 -0.19
CA GLN A 69 -31.87 5.16 1.14
C GLN A 69 -32.49 4.01 1.96
N VAL A 70 -33.28 3.13 1.33
CA VAL A 70 -33.83 1.92 1.95
C VAL A 70 -32.67 1.03 2.43
N LEU A 71 -31.70 0.72 1.57
CA LEU A 71 -30.54 -0.09 1.91
C LEU A 71 -29.69 0.54 3.04
N ARG A 72 -29.56 1.87 3.04
CA ARG A 72 -28.86 2.60 4.11
C ARG A 72 -29.57 2.48 5.45
N ARG A 73 -30.92 2.60 5.46
CA ARG A 73 -31.73 2.47 6.67
C ARG A 73 -31.76 1.04 7.17
N GLY A 74 -31.77 0.05 6.26
CA GLY A 74 -31.72 -1.38 6.57
C GLY A 74 -30.34 -1.90 6.92
N GLY A 75 -29.30 -1.05 6.94
CA GLY A 75 -27.93 -1.46 7.28
C GLY A 75 -27.19 -2.25 6.19
N CYS A 76 -27.86 -2.54 5.05
CA CYS A 76 -27.31 -3.37 3.94
C CYS A 76 -26.78 -2.56 2.76
N SER A 77 -26.48 -1.26 2.95
CA SER A 77 -25.92 -0.41 1.89
C SER A 77 -24.50 -0.79 1.47
N ARG A 78 -23.69 -1.33 2.40
CA ARG A 78 -22.35 -1.84 2.12
C ARG A 78 -22.42 -3.33 1.80
N ARG A 79 -21.68 -3.76 0.77
CA ARG A 79 -21.44 -5.19 0.57
C ARG A 79 -20.67 -5.74 1.77
N PRO A 80 -21.06 -6.87 2.34
CA PRO A 80 -20.16 -7.58 3.24
C PRO A 80 -18.86 -7.83 2.48
N ALA A 81 -17.74 -7.47 3.11
CA ALA A 81 -16.44 -7.76 2.53
C ALA A 81 -16.34 -9.30 2.38
N PRO A 82 -15.89 -9.81 1.22
CA PRO A 82 -15.65 -11.24 1.10
C PRO A 82 -14.69 -11.67 2.20
N GLU A 83 -14.98 -12.80 2.82
CA GLU A 83 -14.08 -13.40 3.80
C GLU A 83 -12.69 -13.54 3.18
N ARG A 84 -11.76 -12.77 3.69
CA ARG A 84 -10.38 -12.84 3.23
C ARG A 84 -9.71 -13.98 3.97
N PRO A 85 -9.10 -14.95 3.25
CA PRO A 85 -8.34 -15.99 3.91
C PRO A 85 -7.29 -15.36 4.82
N ALA A 86 -7.10 -15.95 6.00
CA ALA A 86 -6.11 -15.48 6.96
C ALA A 86 -4.75 -15.30 6.26
N ILE A 87 -4.15 -14.13 6.43
CA ILE A 87 -2.83 -13.86 5.85
C ILE A 87 -1.81 -14.64 6.68
N VAL A 88 -1.33 -15.75 6.15
CA VAL A 88 -0.17 -16.45 6.72
C VAL A 88 1.05 -15.58 6.44
N ARG A 89 1.53 -14.89 7.47
CA ARG A 89 2.80 -14.16 7.41
C ARG A 89 3.92 -15.17 7.52
N TYR A 90 4.73 -15.28 6.47
CA TYR A 90 5.97 -16.03 6.54
C TYR A 90 7.15 -15.06 6.69
N GLU A 91 8.14 -15.48 7.43
CA GLU A 91 9.44 -14.82 7.56
C GLU A 91 10.51 -15.91 7.60
N TRP A 92 11.53 -15.76 6.79
CA TRP A 92 12.65 -16.68 6.81
C TRP A 92 13.45 -16.49 8.11
N PRO A 93 13.92 -17.58 8.74
CA PRO A 93 14.50 -17.50 10.07
C PRO A 93 15.82 -16.74 10.14
N CYS A 94 16.62 -16.81 9.06
CA CYS A 94 17.93 -16.18 9.02
C CYS A 94 18.01 -15.13 7.92
N PRO A 95 18.80 -14.04 8.16
CA PRO A 95 19.17 -13.12 7.11
C PRO A 95 19.81 -13.85 5.92
N ALA A 96 19.53 -13.35 4.72
CA ALA A 96 19.99 -13.92 3.44
C ALA A 96 19.40 -15.26 3.00
N ASN A 97 18.61 -15.96 3.82
CA ASN A 97 17.87 -17.12 3.32
C ASN A 97 17.01 -16.78 2.10
N LEU A 98 16.49 -15.55 2.05
CA LEU A 98 15.74 -15.04 0.91
C LEU A 98 15.92 -13.52 0.77
N LEU A 99 16.44 -13.10 -0.38
CA LEU A 99 16.43 -11.71 -0.81
C LEU A 99 15.30 -11.48 -1.81
N HIS A 100 14.58 -10.37 -1.68
CA HIS A 100 13.53 -9.94 -2.60
C HIS A 100 14.03 -8.81 -3.47
N MET A 101 13.90 -8.92 -4.78
CA MET A 101 14.31 -7.90 -5.74
C MET A 101 13.13 -7.39 -6.56
N ASP A 102 13.09 -6.08 -6.79
CA ASP A 102 12.10 -5.44 -7.66
C ASP A 102 12.61 -4.08 -8.17
N ILE A 103 12.00 -3.59 -9.26
CA ILE A 103 12.32 -2.30 -9.88
C ILE A 103 11.11 -1.38 -9.83
N LYS A 104 11.31 -0.17 -9.30
CA LYS A 104 10.28 0.87 -9.25
C LYS A 104 10.62 2.01 -10.19
N LYS A 105 9.68 2.37 -11.07
CA LYS A 105 9.83 3.52 -11.98
C LYS A 105 9.40 4.82 -11.31
N PHE A 106 10.24 5.84 -11.46
CA PHE A 106 9.97 7.21 -11.05
C PHE A 106 10.07 8.14 -12.25
N GLY A 107 9.14 9.10 -12.36
CA GLY A 107 9.25 10.13 -13.39
C GLY A 107 10.45 11.04 -13.14
N LYS A 108 11.24 11.33 -14.18
CA LYS A 108 12.25 12.38 -14.16
C LYS A 108 11.59 13.75 -14.24
N PHE A 109 12.21 14.74 -13.65
CA PHE A 109 11.80 16.14 -13.71
C PHE A 109 13.04 17.04 -13.62
N THR A 110 12.97 18.18 -14.26
CA THR A 110 14.01 19.23 -14.22
C THR A 110 13.70 20.27 -13.15
N GLU A 111 12.42 20.46 -12.85
CA GLU A 111 11.91 21.41 -11.87
C GLU A 111 10.73 20.80 -11.10
N PRO A 112 10.50 21.20 -9.83
CA PRO A 112 9.37 20.69 -9.06
C PRO A 112 8.04 21.00 -9.74
N GLY A 113 7.21 19.98 -9.93
CA GLY A 113 5.88 20.12 -10.51
C GLY A 113 4.83 20.62 -9.50
N HIS A 114 3.65 20.96 -10.01
CA HIS A 114 2.54 21.49 -9.23
C HIS A 114 2.09 20.62 -8.04
N ALA A 115 2.29 19.32 -8.11
CA ALA A 115 1.97 18.40 -7.01
C ALA A 115 2.82 18.64 -5.76
N VAL A 116 4.00 19.26 -5.94
CA VAL A 116 4.96 19.57 -4.88
C VAL A 116 4.84 21.03 -4.50
N THR A 117 4.78 21.94 -5.51
CA THR A 117 4.78 23.39 -5.30
C THR A 117 3.40 23.97 -4.96
N GLY A 118 2.32 23.21 -5.16
CA GLY A 118 0.94 23.70 -5.06
C GLY A 118 0.52 24.65 -6.20
N ASP A 119 1.45 25.10 -7.02
CA ASP A 119 1.21 26.03 -8.13
C ASP A 119 0.82 25.26 -9.41
N ARG A 120 -0.45 25.29 -9.78
CA ARG A 120 -1.00 24.61 -10.95
C ARG A 120 -0.52 25.17 -12.29
N THR A 121 0.11 26.34 -12.30
CA THR A 121 0.69 26.95 -13.51
C THR A 121 2.03 26.29 -13.85
N LYS A 122 2.74 25.76 -12.86
CA LYS A 122 4.03 25.07 -13.04
C LYS A 122 3.78 23.63 -13.53
N ARG A 123 4.08 23.41 -14.80
CA ARG A 123 4.08 22.06 -15.39
C ARG A 123 5.51 21.58 -15.53
N SER A 124 5.90 20.60 -14.73
CA SER A 124 7.15 19.90 -14.99
C SER A 124 7.05 19.16 -16.33
N ARG A 125 7.97 19.42 -17.24
CA ARG A 125 8.11 18.59 -18.45
C ARG A 125 8.64 17.22 -18.03
N ARG A 126 7.97 16.15 -18.44
CA ARG A 126 8.45 14.80 -18.25
C ARG A 126 9.68 14.58 -19.14
N VAL A 127 10.83 14.35 -18.51
CA VAL A 127 12.12 14.15 -19.18
C VAL A 127 12.47 12.65 -19.25
N GLY A 128 11.51 11.76 -19.04
CA GLY A 128 11.72 10.31 -19.03
C GLY A 128 11.49 9.65 -17.67
N TRP A 129 12.13 8.51 -17.48
CA TRP A 129 11.99 7.67 -16.28
C TRP A 129 13.35 7.39 -15.64
N GLU A 130 13.34 7.23 -14.33
CA GLU A 130 14.39 6.62 -13.53
C GLU A 130 13.90 5.30 -12.98
N TYR A 131 14.77 4.33 -12.85
CA TYR A 131 14.48 2.98 -12.40
C TYR A 131 15.21 2.73 -11.10
N CYS A 132 14.46 2.66 -10.02
CA CYS A 132 15.00 2.32 -8.71
C CYS A 132 15.03 0.81 -8.55
N HIS A 133 16.20 0.24 -8.66
CA HIS A 133 16.45 -1.16 -8.38
C HIS A 133 16.62 -1.33 -6.88
N SER A 134 15.96 -2.32 -6.30
CA SER A 134 15.99 -2.53 -4.85
C SER A 134 16.07 -4.01 -4.53
N ILE A 135 16.92 -4.35 -3.56
CA ILE A 135 16.95 -5.68 -2.94
C ILE A 135 16.74 -5.52 -1.44
N VAL A 136 15.89 -6.38 -0.88
CA VAL A 136 15.54 -6.37 0.55
C VAL A 136 15.61 -7.78 1.11
N ASP A 137 16.29 -7.95 2.25
CA ASP A 137 16.33 -9.21 2.97
C ASP A 137 14.99 -9.52 3.66
N ASP A 138 14.51 -10.75 3.54
CA ASP A 138 13.23 -11.18 4.09
C ASP A 138 13.20 -11.16 5.62
N CYS A 139 14.28 -11.55 6.28
CA CYS A 139 14.37 -11.64 7.72
C CYS A 139 14.61 -10.27 8.39
N SER A 140 15.67 -9.58 7.99
CA SER A 140 16.14 -8.35 8.65
C SER A 140 15.53 -7.08 8.08
N ARG A 141 14.96 -7.12 6.87
CA ARG A 141 14.56 -5.94 6.08
C ARG A 141 15.73 -5.05 5.66
N LEU A 142 16.98 -5.49 5.83
CA LEU A 142 18.14 -4.78 5.30
C LEU A 142 17.94 -4.57 3.80
N ALA A 143 18.17 -3.35 3.34
CA ALA A 143 17.87 -2.96 1.97
C ALA A 143 19.06 -2.31 1.28
N TYR A 144 19.19 -2.59 -0.01
CA TYR A 144 20.10 -1.91 -0.91
C TYR A 144 19.34 -1.37 -2.12
N SER A 145 19.60 -0.14 -2.54
CA SER A 145 18.89 0.47 -3.66
C SER A 145 19.77 1.43 -4.44
N GLU A 146 19.59 1.43 -5.76
CA GLU A 146 20.24 2.34 -6.70
C GLU A 146 19.24 2.88 -7.72
N LEU A 147 19.48 4.09 -8.24
CA LEU A 147 18.77 4.65 -9.37
C LEU A 147 19.57 4.50 -10.66
N HIS A 148 18.91 3.92 -11.67
CA HIS A 148 19.47 3.75 -13.01
C HIS A 148 18.56 4.42 -14.07
N ASP A 149 19.10 4.58 -15.27
CA ASP A 149 18.37 5.18 -16.38
C ASP A 149 17.59 4.14 -17.19
N ASP A 150 17.80 2.85 -16.90
CA ASP A 150 17.12 1.74 -17.55
C ASP A 150 16.95 0.52 -16.63
N GLU A 151 16.24 -0.49 -17.14
CA GLU A 151 16.02 -1.80 -16.53
C GLU A 151 16.58 -2.94 -17.39
N ARG A 152 17.67 -2.69 -18.15
CA ARG A 152 18.28 -3.68 -19.02
C ARG A 152 18.97 -4.78 -18.24
N ALA A 153 19.12 -5.94 -18.87
CA ALA A 153 19.73 -7.11 -18.25
C ALA A 153 21.13 -6.84 -17.67
N ASP A 154 21.96 -6.08 -18.36
CA ASP A 154 23.31 -5.73 -17.90
C ASP A 154 23.28 -4.81 -16.69
N THR A 155 22.39 -3.80 -16.69
CA THR A 155 22.18 -2.89 -15.57
C THR A 155 21.67 -3.66 -14.34
N VAL A 156 20.70 -4.55 -14.53
CA VAL A 156 20.15 -5.43 -13.48
C VAL A 156 21.27 -6.33 -12.91
N THR A 157 22.08 -6.92 -13.77
CA THR A 157 23.17 -7.83 -13.34
C THR A 157 24.24 -7.09 -12.55
N ALA A 158 24.69 -5.93 -13.04
CA ALA A 158 25.68 -5.10 -12.36
C ALA A 158 25.17 -4.58 -11.01
N PHE A 159 23.90 -4.14 -10.94
CA PHE A 159 23.25 -3.77 -9.70
C PHE A 159 23.19 -4.95 -8.73
N THR A 160 22.73 -6.13 -9.20
CA THR A 160 22.64 -7.32 -8.35
C THR A 160 23.97 -7.72 -7.77
N GLN A 161 25.06 -7.64 -8.55
CA GLN A 161 26.39 -7.93 -8.06
C GLN A 161 26.78 -7.01 -6.90
N ARG A 162 26.65 -5.68 -7.07
CA ARG A 162 26.96 -4.71 -6.00
C ARG A 162 26.08 -4.90 -4.77
N ALA A 163 24.80 -5.21 -4.96
CA ALA A 163 23.90 -5.50 -3.86
C ALA A 163 24.35 -6.75 -3.09
N LEU A 164 24.71 -7.83 -3.78
CA LEU A 164 25.20 -9.05 -3.13
C LEU A 164 26.52 -8.80 -2.36
N ASP A 165 27.41 -7.98 -2.90
CA ASP A 165 28.65 -7.58 -2.23
C ASP A 165 28.32 -6.75 -0.98
N PHE A 166 27.37 -5.81 -1.04
CA PHE A 166 26.88 -5.06 0.12
C PHE A 166 26.32 -5.98 1.21
N PHE A 167 25.49 -6.98 0.86
CA PHE A 167 24.98 -7.93 1.86
C PHE A 167 26.12 -8.75 2.47
N LEU A 168 27.11 -9.16 1.69
CA LEU A 168 28.25 -9.91 2.18
C LEU A 168 29.11 -9.07 3.15
N GLU A 169 29.33 -7.79 2.88
CA GLU A 169 30.01 -6.84 3.80
C GLU A 169 29.31 -6.73 5.16
N HIS A 170 28.01 -6.99 5.19
CA HIS A 170 27.20 -7.03 6.43
C HIS A 170 27.11 -8.44 7.05
N GLY A 171 27.96 -9.38 6.60
CA GLY A 171 27.98 -10.75 7.11
C GLY A 171 26.82 -11.62 6.62
N ILE A 172 26.15 -11.21 5.53
CA ILE A 172 24.96 -11.88 5.01
C ILE A 172 25.30 -12.49 3.64
N ALA A 173 25.49 -13.83 3.59
CA ALA A 173 25.69 -14.56 2.34
C ALA A 173 24.34 -15.04 1.77
N ALA A 174 23.93 -14.50 0.64
CA ALA A 174 22.62 -14.79 0.03
C ALA A 174 22.52 -16.25 -0.44
N GLU A 175 21.44 -16.94 -0.06
CA GLU A 175 21.14 -18.29 -0.53
C GLU A 175 20.14 -18.27 -1.69
N ARG A 176 19.18 -17.36 -1.66
CA ARG A 176 18.09 -17.27 -2.65
C ARG A 176 17.79 -15.83 -3.00
N LEU A 177 17.53 -15.60 -4.28
CA LEU A 177 17.02 -14.32 -4.78
C LEU A 177 15.64 -14.52 -5.41
N MET A 178 14.63 -13.80 -4.93
CA MET A 178 13.29 -13.81 -5.50
C MET A 178 13.07 -12.58 -6.34
N THR A 179 12.56 -12.78 -7.57
CA THR A 179 12.13 -11.72 -8.48
C THR A 179 10.69 -11.96 -8.94
N ASP A 180 10.08 -10.96 -9.53
CA ASP A 180 8.89 -11.15 -10.34
C ASP A 180 9.24 -11.81 -11.70
N ASN A 181 8.26 -11.87 -12.62
CA ASN A 181 8.43 -12.46 -13.93
C ASN A 181 8.78 -11.42 -15.02
N ALA A 182 9.39 -10.28 -14.69
CA ALA A 182 9.80 -9.30 -15.68
C ALA A 182 10.89 -9.85 -16.61
N PHE A 183 10.85 -9.43 -17.88
CA PHE A 183 11.79 -9.90 -18.92
C PHE A 183 13.25 -9.67 -18.53
N ALA A 184 13.55 -8.56 -17.85
CA ALA A 184 14.88 -8.23 -17.39
C ALA A 184 15.50 -9.29 -16.47
N TYR A 185 14.67 -10.04 -15.75
CA TYR A 185 15.12 -11.13 -14.87
C TYR A 185 15.11 -12.50 -15.55
N ILE A 186 14.02 -12.80 -16.27
CA ILE A 186 13.80 -14.16 -16.82
C ILE A 186 14.78 -14.44 -17.96
N ASN A 187 14.98 -13.47 -18.85
CA ASN A 187 15.75 -13.64 -20.07
C ASN A 187 17.23 -13.21 -19.92
N SER A 188 17.60 -12.68 -18.74
CA SER A 188 18.98 -12.29 -18.51
C SER A 188 19.88 -13.53 -18.33
N ARG A 189 20.74 -13.76 -19.32
CA ARG A 189 21.78 -14.79 -19.23
C ARG A 189 22.84 -14.37 -18.21
N SER A 190 23.27 -13.13 -18.24
CA SER A 190 24.27 -12.57 -17.32
C SER A 190 23.85 -12.66 -15.86
N LEU A 191 22.58 -12.35 -15.54
CA LEU A 191 22.06 -12.52 -14.18
C LEU A 191 22.08 -13.98 -13.74
N ARG A 192 21.68 -14.90 -14.62
CA ARG A 192 21.67 -16.33 -14.34
C ARG A 192 23.08 -16.85 -14.09
N GLU A 193 24.07 -16.45 -14.89
CA GLU A 193 25.47 -16.78 -14.71
C GLU A 193 26.02 -16.22 -13.39
N LEU A 194 25.72 -14.95 -13.05
CA LEU A 194 26.11 -14.35 -11.77
C LEU A 194 25.57 -15.16 -10.58
N LEU A 195 24.26 -15.47 -10.57
CA LEU A 195 23.65 -16.21 -9.47
C LEU A 195 24.20 -17.63 -9.36
N HIS A 196 24.45 -18.30 -10.49
CA HIS A 196 25.10 -19.61 -10.51
C HIS A 196 26.52 -19.58 -9.92
N HIS A 197 27.35 -18.61 -10.33
CA HIS A 197 28.71 -18.43 -9.79
C HIS A 197 28.71 -18.13 -8.28
N ARG A 198 27.69 -17.47 -7.78
CA ARG A 198 27.52 -17.17 -6.34
C ARG A 198 26.79 -18.27 -5.57
N ALA A 199 26.42 -19.40 -6.22
CA ALA A 199 25.63 -20.48 -5.66
C ALA A 199 24.26 -20.04 -5.09
N ILE A 200 23.63 -19.01 -5.70
CA ILE A 200 22.37 -18.44 -5.28
C ILE A 200 21.23 -19.02 -6.12
N ALA A 201 20.20 -19.58 -5.46
CA ALA A 201 19.02 -20.08 -6.15
C ALA A 201 18.10 -18.92 -6.58
N HIS A 202 17.76 -18.87 -7.88
CA HIS A 202 16.81 -17.88 -8.40
C HIS A 202 15.37 -18.39 -8.25
N LEU A 203 14.59 -17.71 -7.43
CA LEU A 203 13.17 -17.98 -7.25
C LEU A 203 12.33 -16.94 -8.01
N ARG A 204 11.19 -17.38 -8.55
CA ARG A 204 10.25 -16.50 -9.24
C ARG A 204 8.89 -16.53 -8.58
N THR A 205 8.20 -15.39 -8.53
CA THR A 205 6.83 -15.34 -8.04
C THR A 205 5.92 -16.16 -8.94
N ARG A 206 4.97 -16.89 -8.34
CA ARG A 206 3.94 -17.59 -9.13
C ARG A 206 3.02 -16.58 -9.79
N PRO A 207 2.57 -16.79 -11.02
CA PRO A 207 1.56 -15.95 -11.65
C PRO A 207 0.34 -15.77 -10.73
N TYR A 208 -0.22 -14.58 -10.71
CA TYR A 208 -1.39 -14.21 -9.88
C TYR A 208 -1.20 -14.33 -8.35
N THR A 209 0.02 -14.51 -7.86
CA THR A 209 0.34 -14.51 -6.43
C THR A 209 1.36 -13.42 -6.05
N PRO A 210 1.02 -12.13 -6.23
CA PRO A 210 1.95 -11.01 -5.99
C PRO A 210 2.41 -10.93 -4.53
N ARG A 211 1.67 -11.54 -3.60
CA ARG A 211 1.99 -11.54 -2.15
C ARG A 211 3.35 -12.15 -1.80
N THR A 212 3.94 -12.94 -2.68
CA THR A 212 5.25 -13.57 -2.44
C THR A 212 6.41 -12.57 -2.48
N ASN A 213 6.30 -11.46 -3.23
CA ASN A 213 7.30 -10.38 -3.27
C ASN A 213 6.96 -9.18 -2.38
N GLY A 214 6.02 -9.34 -1.44
CA GLY A 214 5.47 -8.27 -0.62
C GLY A 214 6.47 -7.52 0.26
N LYS A 215 7.66 -8.08 0.54
CA LYS A 215 8.68 -7.41 1.35
C LYS A 215 9.30 -6.23 0.60
N VAL A 216 9.76 -6.45 -0.63
CA VAL A 216 10.31 -5.38 -1.46
C VAL A 216 9.23 -4.40 -1.93
N GLU A 217 8.00 -4.87 -2.21
CA GLU A 217 6.88 -3.98 -2.51
C GLU A 217 6.59 -3.03 -1.33
N ARG A 218 6.60 -3.55 -0.10
CA ARG A 218 6.42 -2.73 1.09
C ARG A 218 7.56 -1.75 1.30
N TYR A 219 8.79 -2.18 1.07
CA TYR A 219 9.97 -1.32 1.08
C TYR A 219 9.80 -0.17 0.07
N GLN A 220 9.43 -0.48 -1.17
CA GLN A 220 9.23 0.53 -2.22
C GLN A 220 8.10 1.51 -1.89
N GLN A 221 7.03 1.06 -1.23
CA GLN A 221 5.99 1.97 -0.71
C GLN A 221 6.55 2.94 0.33
N THR A 222 7.43 2.46 1.21
CA THR A 222 8.11 3.27 2.22
C THR A 222 9.07 4.25 1.57
N LEU A 223 9.92 3.79 0.66
CA LEU A 223 10.83 4.59 -0.13
C LEU A 223 10.09 5.70 -0.90
N GLN A 224 8.95 5.37 -1.49
CA GLN A 224 8.12 6.34 -2.21
C GLN A 224 7.57 7.44 -1.30
N ARG A 225 7.09 7.07 -0.10
CA ARG A 225 6.46 8.00 0.85
C ARG A 225 7.47 8.80 1.65
N GLU A 226 8.56 8.18 2.07
CA GLU A 226 9.52 8.75 3.02
C GLU A 226 10.75 9.37 2.33
N TRP A 227 10.92 9.12 1.02
CA TRP A 227 12.02 9.69 0.24
C TRP A 227 11.54 10.33 -1.05
N ALA A 228 11.02 9.56 -2.04
CA ALA A 228 10.84 10.07 -3.40
C ALA A 228 9.88 11.26 -3.50
N TYR A 229 8.86 11.32 -2.63
CA TYR A 229 7.84 12.37 -2.59
C TYR A 229 7.71 13.04 -1.20
N ALA A 230 8.64 12.77 -0.29
CA ALA A 230 8.61 13.37 1.06
C ALA A 230 9.15 14.80 1.08
N LEU A 231 10.05 15.12 0.17
CA LEU A 231 10.75 16.40 0.10
C LEU A 231 10.58 17.03 -1.29
N GLU A 232 10.67 18.34 -1.33
CA GLU A 232 10.76 19.12 -2.56
C GLU A 232 12.19 19.08 -3.09
N TYR A 233 12.45 18.19 -4.03
CA TYR A 233 13.73 18.15 -4.72
C TYR A 233 13.76 19.17 -5.86
N ALA A 234 14.84 19.91 -5.96
CA ALA A 234 15.01 20.90 -7.03
C ALA A 234 15.04 20.24 -8.42
N SER A 235 15.58 19.01 -8.52
CA SER A 235 15.65 18.22 -9.76
C SER A 235 15.71 16.72 -9.46
N SER A 236 15.59 15.90 -10.51
CA SER A 236 15.81 14.45 -10.40
C SER A 236 17.22 14.11 -9.95
N GLU A 237 18.24 14.88 -10.33
CA GLU A 237 19.63 14.69 -9.92
C GLU A 237 19.77 14.91 -8.42
N ALA A 238 19.14 15.96 -7.86
CA ALA A 238 19.12 16.22 -6.43
C ALA A 238 18.41 15.06 -5.67
N ARG A 239 17.30 14.55 -6.20
CA ARG A 239 16.63 13.36 -5.66
C ARG A 239 17.54 12.14 -5.71
N ARG A 240 18.21 11.88 -6.86
CA ARG A 240 19.15 10.76 -7.03
C ARG A 240 20.29 10.82 -6.03
N ALA A 241 20.89 12.00 -5.85
CA ALA A 241 21.98 12.20 -4.90
C ALA A 241 21.59 11.95 -3.44
N SER A 242 20.31 12.13 -3.08
CA SER A 242 19.82 11.90 -1.73
C SER A 242 19.50 10.43 -1.40
N LEU A 243 19.37 9.55 -2.40
CA LEU A 243 18.98 8.15 -2.20
C LEU A 243 19.95 7.38 -1.26
N PRO A 244 21.27 7.44 -1.41
CA PRO A 244 22.19 6.74 -0.52
C PRO A 244 22.03 7.14 0.94
N HIS A 245 21.82 8.43 1.22
CA HIS A 245 21.58 8.93 2.58
C HIS A 245 20.28 8.39 3.17
N TRP A 246 19.22 8.32 2.37
CA TRP A 246 17.96 7.76 2.82
C TRP A 246 18.05 6.25 3.06
N VAL A 247 18.71 5.48 2.19
CA VAL A 247 18.92 4.03 2.38
C VAL A 247 19.74 3.77 3.65
N HIS A 248 20.78 4.58 3.89
CA HIS A 248 21.54 4.52 5.13
C HIS A 248 20.66 4.78 6.36
N HIS A 249 19.85 5.86 6.34
CA HIS A 249 18.88 6.14 7.40
C HIS A 249 17.88 5.00 7.59
N TYR A 250 17.34 4.43 6.52
CA TYR A 250 16.42 3.30 6.55
C TYR A 250 17.05 2.09 7.25
N ASN A 251 18.27 1.76 6.95
CA ASN A 251 18.95 0.59 7.50
C ASN A 251 19.40 0.77 8.94
N GLN A 252 19.84 1.97 9.32
CA GLN A 252 20.47 2.21 10.61
C GLN A 252 19.57 2.85 11.66
N ARG A 253 18.59 3.66 11.26
CA ARG A 253 17.81 4.49 12.19
C ARG A 253 16.31 4.23 12.14
N ARG A 254 15.80 3.81 10.99
CA ARG A 254 14.36 3.56 10.86
C ARG A 254 13.96 2.29 11.57
N THR A 255 13.10 2.41 12.58
CA THR A 255 12.55 1.26 13.29
C THR A 255 11.37 0.65 12.53
N HIS A 256 11.19 -0.66 12.68
CA HIS A 256 10.15 -1.44 12.01
C HIS A 256 9.30 -2.19 13.03
N SER A 257 7.98 -1.97 13.01
CA SER A 257 7.06 -2.70 13.90
C SER A 257 7.11 -4.22 13.68
N ALA A 258 7.32 -4.66 12.42
CA ALA A 258 7.50 -6.08 12.11
C ALA A 258 8.79 -6.69 12.71
N LEU A 259 9.76 -5.87 13.06
CA LEU A 259 11.01 -6.28 13.72
C LEU A 259 11.00 -5.99 15.23
N GLY A 260 9.83 -5.80 15.84
CA GLY A 260 9.73 -5.42 17.24
C GLY A 260 10.34 -4.05 17.54
N ASN A 261 10.12 -3.09 16.63
CA ASN A 261 10.66 -1.72 16.68
C ASN A 261 12.21 -1.64 16.65
N ARG A 262 12.85 -2.59 15.99
CA ARG A 262 14.29 -2.57 15.71
C ARG A 262 14.58 -2.03 14.34
N THR A 263 15.83 -1.60 14.13
CA THR A 263 16.31 -1.24 12.80
C THR A 263 16.75 -2.49 12.03
N PRO A 264 16.80 -2.46 10.69
CA PRO A 264 17.32 -3.56 9.88
C PRO A 264 18.71 -4.04 10.33
N LEU A 265 19.65 -3.14 10.53
CA LEU A 265 21.02 -3.49 10.96
C LEU A 265 21.06 -4.05 12.38
N THR A 266 20.27 -3.54 13.32
CA THR A 266 20.15 -4.14 14.66
C THR A 266 19.67 -5.58 14.55
N ARG A 267 18.67 -5.84 13.69
CA ARG A 267 18.16 -7.20 13.48
C ARG A 267 19.20 -8.13 12.87
N VAL A 268 20.02 -7.65 11.93
CA VAL A 268 21.15 -8.43 11.38
C VAL A 268 22.09 -8.85 12.48
N ARG A 269 22.58 -7.90 13.28
CA ARG A 269 23.53 -8.16 14.39
C ARG A 269 23.00 -9.17 15.39
N GLU A 270 21.75 -9.04 15.80
CA GLU A 270 21.12 -9.96 16.75
C GLU A 270 21.05 -11.40 16.25
N VAL A 271 20.77 -11.58 14.95
CA VAL A 271 20.61 -12.93 14.38
C VAL A 271 21.93 -13.55 13.97
N THR A 272 22.89 -12.73 13.48
CA THR A 272 24.21 -13.22 13.04
C THR A 272 25.23 -13.31 14.18
N GLY A 273 24.97 -12.63 15.31
CA GLY A 273 25.94 -12.53 16.40
C GLY A 273 27.17 -11.68 16.06
N LEU A 274 27.13 -10.94 14.97
CA LEU A 274 28.23 -10.06 14.55
C LEU A 274 28.08 -8.71 15.24
N ASP A 275 28.82 -8.50 16.32
CA ASP A 275 29.09 -7.17 16.87
C ASP A 275 30.15 -6.50 15.99
N THR A 276 29.73 -5.51 15.18
CA THR A 276 30.62 -4.65 14.41
C THR A 276 30.66 -3.26 14.99
#